data_58190fa9d002c030e2feb3700747408f
#
_entry.id   58190fa9d002c030e2feb3700747408f
#
_cell.length_a   1.000
_cell.length_b   1.000
_cell.length_c   1.000
_cell.angle_alpha   90.00
_cell.angle_beta   90.00
_cell.angle_gamma   90.00
#
_symmetry.space_group_name_H-M   'P 1'
#
loop_
_entity.id
_entity.type
_entity.pdbx_description
1 polymer ?
#
loop_
_entity_poly.entity_id
_entity_poly.type
_entity_poly.pdbx_seq_one_letter_code
_entity_poly.pdbx_strand_id
1 'polypeptide(L)'
;MYLPKEMQRYVYYGVDQTEVFWVHFTGSDVKNILKKYGIPLTGHVFYTGQFPEYQNLFQKMIQELQMCRPHYEEVLSLHLRQLLILISRQLQGGHKTADYVQNEMEAAIRHFSENYNTDIVIDEYAQSMHRSTAWFIRSFKQYTGMTPMQYIISVRIANAQRLLGTPDYNVTEVASIVGYDNPLYFSRLFKKQTGISPTEYRKNL
;
A
#
# COMPACT_ATOMS: atom_id res chain seq x y z
N MET A 1 1.96 -5.47 -11.41
CA MET A 1 3.06 -5.95 -12.28
C MET A 1 3.25 -4.93 -13.39
N TYR A 2 4.50 -4.63 -13.77
CA TYR A 2 4.82 -3.59 -14.74
C TYR A 2 5.51 -4.17 -15.95
N LEU A 3 5.25 -3.59 -17.12
CA LEU A 3 5.92 -3.97 -18.36
C LEU A 3 7.30 -3.31 -18.44
N PRO A 4 8.26 -3.88 -19.19
CA PRO A 4 9.56 -3.27 -19.43
C PRO A 4 9.43 -1.87 -20.03
N LYS A 5 10.28 -0.95 -19.60
CA LYS A 5 10.35 0.46 -20.07
C LYS A 5 9.22 1.40 -19.61
N GLU A 6 8.28 0.95 -18.79
CA GLU A 6 7.32 1.86 -18.15
C GLU A 6 7.98 2.58 -16.98
N MET A 7 7.71 3.89 -16.85
CA MET A 7 8.15 4.66 -15.69
C MET A 7 7.32 4.22 -14.48
N GLN A 8 8.00 3.82 -13.42
CA GLN A 8 7.36 3.35 -12.19
C GLN A 8 7.61 4.36 -11.09
N ARG A 9 6.54 4.78 -10.41
CA ARG A 9 6.62 5.65 -9.25
C ARG A 9 5.85 5.01 -8.10
N TYR A 10 6.57 4.73 -7.03
CA TYR A 10 6.00 4.16 -5.81
C TYR A 10 5.91 5.23 -4.73
N VAL A 11 4.77 5.30 -4.06
CA VAL A 11 4.58 6.15 -2.89
C VAL A 11 4.11 5.24 -1.75
N TYR A 12 4.87 5.17 -0.69
CA TYR A 12 4.55 4.37 0.49
C TYR A 12 4.04 5.29 1.58
N TYR A 13 2.81 5.05 2.03
CA TYR A 13 2.18 5.74 3.15
C TYR A 13 2.22 4.84 4.37
N GLY A 14 3.36 4.74 5.02
CA GLY A 14 3.51 3.92 6.21
C GLY A 14 4.34 4.62 7.27
N VAL A 15 3.89 4.49 8.51
CA VAL A 15 4.60 5.02 9.69
C VAL A 15 5.61 4.02 10.19
N ASP A 16 5.35 2.75 9.92
CA ASP A 16 6.18 1.62 10.30
C ASP A 16 6.92 1.08 9.07
N GLN A 17 7.98 0.34 9.31
CA GLN A 17 8.85 -0.21 8.28
C GLN A 17 8.04 -0.95 7.21
N THR A 18 7.86 -0.29 6.05
CA THR A 18 7.26 -0.93 4.88
C THR A 18 8.31 -1.82 4.24
N GLU A 19 8.10 -3.12 4.31
CA GLU A 19 8.95 -4.09 3.64
C GLU A 19 8.40 -4.34 2.23
N VAL A 20 9.24 -4.16 1.20
CA VAL A 20 8.86 -4.34 -0.20
C VAL A 20 9.70 -5.43 -0.82
N PHE A 21 9.05 -6.47 -1.31
CA PHE A 21 9.66 -7.51 -2.10
C PHE A 21 9.38 -7.27 -3.58
N TRP A 22 10.39 -7.41 -4.42
CA TRP A 22 10.25 -7.30 -5.85
C TRP A 22 11.09 -8.35 -6.57
N VAL A 23 10.65 -8.75 -7.75
CA VAL A 23 11.37 -9.67 -8.62
C VAL A 23 11.30 -9.17 -10.06
N HIS A 24 12.45 -9.14 -10.71
CA HIS A 24 12.53 -8.92 -12.15
C HIS A 24 12.70 -10.26 -12.86
N PHE A 25 11.87 -10.51 -13.84
CA PHE A 25 11.97 -11.69 -14.66
C PHE A 25 11.70 -11.34 -16.13
N THR A 26 12.39 -12.01 -17.02
CA THR A 26 12.29 -11.83 -18.48
C THR A 26 12.26 -13.18 -19.17
N GLY A 27 11.78 -13.21 -20.41
CA GLY A 27 11.76 -14.42 -21.21
C GLY A 27 10.77 -14.30 -22.37
N SER A 28 11.00 -15.03 -23.44
CA SER A 28 10.12 -15.06 -24.62
C SER A 28 8.72 -15.58 -24.32
N ASP A 29 8.59 -16.45 -23.31
CA ASP A 29 7.33 -17.11 -22.95
C ASP A 29 6.57 -16.44 -21.80
N VAL A 30 7.07 -15.34 -21.24
CA VAL A 30 6.47 -14.67 -20.09
C VAL A 30 5.00 -14.30 -20.35
N LYS A 31 4.68 -13.73 -21.51
CA LYS A 31 3.32 -13.35 -21.86
C LYS A 31 2.37 -14.55 -21.88
N ASN A 32 2.81 -15.68 -22.43
CA ASN A 32 2.00 -16.90 -22.47
C ASN A 32 1.78 -17.49 -21.08
N ILE A 33 2.82 -17.48 -20.23
CA ILE A 33 2.72 -17.95 -18.84
C ILE A 33 1.72 -17.10 -18.07
N LEU A 34 1.80 -15.78 -18.16
CA LEU A 34 0.87 -14.88 -17.49
C LEU A 34 -0.56 -15.09 -17.98
N LYS A 35 -0.76 -15.20 -19.30
CA LYS A 35 -2.06 -15.51 -19.90
C LYS A 35 -2.60 -16.86 -19.44
N LYS A 36 -1.74 -17.90 -19.39
CA LYS A 36 -2.09 -19.23 -18.89
C LYS A 36 -2.63 -19.19 -17.46
N TYR A 37 -2.07 -18.33 -16.61
CA TYR A 37 -2.50 -18.17 -15.22
C TYR A 37 -3.60 -17.13 -15.03
N GLY A 38 -4.13 -16.52 -16.11
CA GLY A 38 -5.18 -15.51 -16.02
C GLY A 38 -4.72 -14.21 -15.35
N ILE A 39 -3.41 -13.94 -15.35
CA ILE A 39 -2.85 -12.72 -14.78
C ILE A 39 -2.91 -11.62 -15.84
N PRO A 40 -3.67 -10.52 -15.64
CA PRO A 40 -3.82 -9.46 -16.62
C PRO A 40 -2.48 -8.79 -16.96
N LEU A 41 -2.25 -8.52 -18.23
CA LEU A 41 -1.11 -7.72 -18.70
C LEU A 41 -1.36 -6.21 -18.55
N THR A 42 -2.64 -5.83 -18.50
CA THR A 42 -3.12 -4.47 -18.26
C THR A 42 -3.70 -4.42 -16.85
N GLY A 43 -3.31 -3.48 -16.06
CA GLY A 43 -3.65 -3.44 -14.64
C GLY A 43 -2.40 -3.75 -13.81
N HIS A 44 -1.94 -2.72 -13.12
CA HIS A 44 -0.61 -2.76 -12.51
C HIS A 44 -0.65 -3.17 -11.03
N VAL A 45 -1.83 -3.15 -10.42
CA VAL A 45 -2.00 -3.43 -8.99
C VAL A 45 -3.08 -4.49 -8.79
N PHE A 46 -2.75 -5.53 -8.05
CA PHE A 46 -3.67 -6.56 -7.62
C PHE A 46 -3.57 -6.70 -6.11
N TYR A 47 -4.72 -6.72 -5.46
CA TYR A 47 -4.74 -7.06 -4.05
C TYR A 47 -4.83 -8.57 -3.90
N THR A 48 -3.77 -9.16 -3.37
CA THR A 48 -3.66 -10.61 -3.17
C THR A 48 -3.77 -11.02 -1.71
N GLY A 49 -4.07 -10.06 -0.81
CA GLY A 49 -4.04 -10.29 0.64
C GLY A 49 -2.63 -10.36 1.22
N GLN A 50 -2.55 -10.35 2.54
CA GLN A 50 -1.30 -10.58 3.27
C GLN A 50 -1.19 -12.08 3.59
N PHE A 51 -0.54 -12.82 2.70
CA PHE A 51 -0.28 -14.24 2.92
C PHE A 51 1.19 -14.45 3.24
N PRO A 52 1.52 -15.07 4.37
CA PRO A 52 2.91 -15.43 4.73
C PRO A 52 3.62 -16.24 3.65
N GLU A 53 2.86 -16.96 2.82
CA GLU A 53 3.38 -17.76 1.72
C GLU A 53 4.09 -16.92 0.65
N TYR A 54 3.63 -15.68 0.37
CA TYR A 54 4.33 -14.79 -0.55
C TYR A 54 5.69 -14.38 0.00
N GLN A 55 5.73 -13.95 1.26
CA GLN A 55 6.96 -13.57 1.94
C GLN A 55 7.96 -14.74 1.97
N ASN A 56 7.49 -15.93 2.34
CA ASN A 56 8.31 -17.14 2.35
C ASN A 56 8.91 -17.47 0.97
N LEU A 57 8.15 -17.29 -0.11
CA LEU A 57 8.65 -17.53 -1.47
C LEU A 57 9.72 -16.52 -1.86
N PHE A 58 9.53 -15.23 -1.55
CA PHE A 58 10.55 -14.22 -1.80
C PHE A 58 11.83 -14.50 -0.98
N GLN A 59 11.71 -14.86 0.28
CA GLN A 59 12.85 -15.23 1.12
C GLN A 59 13.60 -16.45 0.57
N LYS A 60 12.89 -17.48 0.10
CA LYS A 60 13.50 -18.65 -0.54
C LYS A 60 14.24 -18.27 -1.83
N MET A 61 13.66 -17.41 -2.67
CA MET A 61 14.34 -16.93 -3.88
C MET A 61 15.59 -16.13 -3.54
N ILE A 62 15.55 -15.28 -2.52
CA ILE A 62 16.71 -14.52 -2.03
C ILE A 62 17.80 -15.47 -1.52
N GLN A 63 17.47 -16.46 -0.71
CA GLN A 63 18.42 -17.46 -0.21
C GLN A 63 19.07 -18.24 -1.33
N GLU A 64 18.31 -18.67 -2.33
CA GLU A 64 18.82 -19.43 -3.45
C GLU A 64 19.80 -18.60 -4.30
N LEU A 65 19.49 -17.32 -4.52
CA LEU A 65 20.40 -16.37 -5.18
C LEU A 65 21.69 -16.12 -4.38
N GLN A 66 21.60 -16.05 -3.05
CA GLN A 66 22.78 -15.85 -2.21
C GLN A 66 23.69 -17.07 -2.15
N MET A 67 23.12 -18.26 -2.17
CA MET A 67 23.86 -19.50 -2.03
C MET A 67 24.40 -20.04 -3.36
N CYS A 68 23.79 -19.70 -4.49
CA CYS A 68 24.17 -20.14 -5.84
C CYS A 68 24.46 -21.65 -5.93
N ARG A 69 23.61 -22.48 -5.32
CA ARG A 69 23.75 -23.94 -5.34
C ARG A 69 23.60 -24.49 -6.77
N PRO A 70 24.09 -25.69 -7.07
CA PRO A 70 23.81 -26.32 -8.35
C PRO A 70 22.29 -26.29 -8.67
N HIS A 71 21.95 -25.88 -9.89
CA HIS A 71 20.56 -25.75 -10.37
C HIS A 71 19.73 -24.61 -9.70
N TYR A 72 20.37 -23.61 -9.07
CA TYR A 72 19.67 -22.49 -8.42
C TYR A 72 18.73 -21.74 -9.36
N GLU A 73 19.06 -21.59 -10.65
CA GLU A 73 18.20 -20.93 -11.64
C GLU A 73 16.90 -21.69 -11.88
N GLU A 74 16.97 -23.02 -11.87
CA GLU A 74 15.80 -23.88 -11.97
C GLU A 74 14.90 -23.75 -10.75
N VAL A 75 15.50 -23.75 -9.56
CA VAL A 75 14.79 -23.56 -8.28
C VAL A 75 14.12 -22.19 -8.23
N LEU A 76 14.81 -21.13 -8.68
CA LEU A 76 14.22 -19.78 -8.80
C LEU A 76 13.01 -19.77 -9.75
N SER A 77 13.14 -20.42 -10.91
CA SER A 77 12.04 -20.55 -11.87
C SER A 77 10.82 -21.26 -11.27
N LEU A 78 11.05 -22.30 -10.47
CA LEU A 78 9.99 -23.04 -9.77
C LEU A 78 9.30 -22.16 -8.71
N HIS A 79 10.06 -21.42 -7.90
CA HIS A 79 9.50 -20.51 -6.91
C HIS A 79 8.73 -19.34 -7.55
N LEU A 80 9.24 -18.78 -8.65
CA LEU A 80 8.51 -17.79 -9.41
C LEU A 80 7.19 -18.34 -9.98
N ARG A 81 7.20 -19.54 -10.55
CA ARG A 81 5.99 -20.21 -11.04
C ARG A 81 5.00 -20.46 -9.90
N GLN A 82 5.48 -20.88 -8.74
CA GLN A 82 4.64 -21.06 -7.56
C GLN A 82 3.99 -19.73 -7.13
N LEU A 83 4.75 -18.64 -7.11
CA LEU A 83 4.23 -17.30 -6.82
C LEU A 83 3.12 -16.90 -7.81
N LEU A 84 3.34 -17.11 -9.11
CA LEU A 84 2.33 -16.80 -10.14
C LEU A 84 1.07 -17.67 -10.00
N ILE A 85 1.21 -18.94 -9.61
CA ILE A 85 0.08 -19.82 -9.34
C ILE A 85 -0.73 -19.34 -8.12
N LEU A 86 -0.07 -18.90 -7.05
CA LEU A 86 -0.75 -18.34 -5.87
C LEU A 86 -1.52 -17.07 -6.24
N ILE A 87 -0.90 -16.16 -7.00
CA ILE A 87 -1.57 -14.97 -7.53
C ILE A 87 -2.79 -15.36 -8.38
N SER A 88 -2.61 -16.30 -9.31
CA SER A 88 -3.70 -16.81 -10.16
C SER A 88 -4.87 -17.36 -9.35
N ARG A 89 -4.59 -18.16 -8.31
CA ARG A 89 -5.62 -18.70 -7.43
C ARG A 89 -6.39 -17.61 -6.70
N GLN A 90 -5.72 -16.56 -6.28
CA GLN A 90 -6.38 -15.41 -5.66
C GLN A 90 -7.24 -14.65 -6.66
N LEU A 91 -6.75 -14.44 -7.87
CA LEU A 91 -7.50 -13.76 -8.93
C LEU A 91 -8.70 -14.58 -9.43
N GLN A 92 -8.58 -15.92 -9.47
CA GLN A 92 -9.64 -16.83 -9.94
C GLN A 92 -10.56 -17.29 -8.80
N GLY A 93 -10.03 -17.42 -7.59
CA GLY A 93 -10.77 -17.83 -6.40
C GLY A 93 -11.63 -16.73 -5.79
N GLY A 94 -11.77 -15.59 -6.48
CA GLY A 94 -12.62 -14.48 -6.09
C GLY A 94 -14.07 -14.92 -5.86
N HIS A 95 -14.33 -15.46 -4.67
CA HIS A 95 -15.68 -15.59 -4.19
C HIS A 95 -16.30 -14.20 -4.19
N LYS A 96 -17.52 -14.08 -4.68
CA LYS A 96 -18.34 -12.85 -4.68
C LYS A 96 -18.24 -12.04 -3.38
N THR A 97 -17.97 -12.69 -2.27
CA THR A 97 -17.76 -12.07 -0.94
C THR A 97 -16.42 -11.35 -0.82
N ALA A 98 -15.34 -11.90 -1.39
CA ALA A 98 -14.01 -11.27 -1.35
C ALA A 98 -13.96 -10.04 -2.25
N ASP A 99 -14.53 -10.13 -3.46
CA ASP A 99 -14.65 -9.00 -4.38
C ASP A 99 -15.50 -7.87 -3.77
N TYR A 100 -16.56 -8.22 -3.04
CA TYR A 100 -17.40 -7.24 -2.37
C TYR A 100 -16.63 -6.50 -1.25
N VAL A 101 -15.92 -7.23 -0.38
CA VAL A 101 -15.09 -6.62 0.67
C VAL A 101 -13.96 -5.79 0.07
N GLN A 102 -13.33 -6.27 -1.00
CA GLN A 102 -12.31 -5.50 -1.70
C GLN A 102 -12.87 -4.18 -2.22
N ASN A 103 -14.00 -4.21 -2.93
CA ASN A 103 -14.64 -3.01 -3.46
C ASN A 103 -15.03 -2.02 -2.33
N GLU A 104 -15.52 -2.54 -1.19
CA GLU A 104 -15.81 -1.73 0.01
C GLU A 104 -14.54 -1.05 0.53
N MET A 105 -13.40 -1.76 0.61
CA MET A 105 -12.13 -1.19 1.10
C MET A 105 -11.53 -0.20 0.11
N GLU A 106 -11.61 -0.46 -1.18
CA GLU A 106 -11.18 0.48 -2.22
C GLU A 106 -12.01 1.76 -2.22
N ALA A 107 -13.32 1.65 -2.02
CA ALA A 107 -14.19 2.80 -1.85
C ALA A 107 -13.83 3.62 -0.60
N ALA A 108 -13.53 2.94 0.52
CA ALA A 108 -13.08 3.59 1.74
C ALA A 108 -11.75 4.33 1.56
N ILE A 109 -10.77 3.70 0.91
CA ILE A 109 -9.48 4.31 0.58
C ILE A 109 -9.67 5.57 -0.25
N ARG A 110 -10.49 5.51 -1.28
CA ARG A 110 -10.80 6.66 -2.14
C ARG A 110 -11.47 7.77 -1.33
N HIS A 111 -12.49 7.45 -0.57
CA HIS A 111 -13.20 8.42 0.29
C HIS A 111 -12.25 9.11 1.27
N PHE A 112 -11.40 8.37 1.96
CA PHE A 112 -10.44 8.93 2.91
C PHE A 112 -9.35 9.74 2.24
N SER A 113 -8.94 9.36 1.02
CA SER A 113 -7.95 10.12 0.24
C SER A 113 -8.51 11.43 -0.32
N GLU A 114 -9.79 11.48 -0.64
CA GLU A 114 -10.44 12.68 -1.17
C GLU A 114 -10.88 13.65 -0.07
N ASN A 115 -11.25 13.11 1.12
CA ASN A 115 -11.81 13.88 2.22
C ASN A 115 -10.89 13.96 3.45
N TYR A 116 -9.59 13.67 3.28
CA TYR A 116 -8.64 13.56 4.40
C TYR A 116 -8.58 14.79 5.31
N ASN A 117 -8.88 15.98 4.79
CA ASN A 117 -8.83 17.24 5.50
C ASN A 117 -10.13 17.58 6.28
N THR A 118 -11.14 16.74 6.21
CA THR A 118 -12.38 16.89 6.96
C THR A 118 -12.37 16.04 8.23
N ASP A 119 -13.35 16.26 9.11
CA ASP A 119 -13.56 15.41 10.28
C ASP A 119 -14.22 14.08 9.86
N ILE A 120 -13.44 13.04 9.73
CA ILE A 120 -13.90 11.69 9.34
C ILE A 120 -14.17 10.87 10.58
N VAL A 121 -15.45 10.61 10.85
CA VAL A 121 -15.89 9.72 11.93
C VAL A 121 -15.97 8.28 11.40
N ILE A 122 -15.03 7.43 11.83
CA ILE A 122 -14.91 6.04 11.34
C ILE A 122 -16.17 5.21 11.64
N ASP A 123 -16.83 5.48 12.77
CA ASP A 123 -18.06 4.80 13.16
C ASP A 123 -19.20 5.10 12.18
N GLU A 124 -19.40 6.36 11.84
CA GLU A 124 -20.41 6.79 10.86
C GLU A 124 -20.14 6.21 9.47
N TYR A 125 -18.88 6.20 9.07
CA TYR A 125 -18.50 5.60 7.79
C TYR A 125 -18.80 4.08 7.76
N ALA A 126 -18.47 3.36 8.82
CA ALA A 126 -18.78 1.93 8.91
C ALA A 126 -20.30 1.68 8.90
N GLN A 127 -21.08 2.49 9.63
CA GLN A 127 -22.54 2.40 9.63
C GLN A 127 -23.15 2.69 8.25
N SER A 128 -22.61 3.65 7.49
CA SER A 128 -23.08 3.94 6.13
C SER A 128 -22.93 2.74 5.18
N MET A 129 -21.97 1.86 5.48
CA MET A 129 -21.75 0.59 4.76
C MET A 129 -22.54 -0.58 5.36
N HIS A 130 -23.43 -0.33 6.34
CA HIS A 130 -24.14 -1.38 7.09
C HIS A 130 -23.20 -2.39 7.77
N ARG A 131 -22.04 -1.92 8.26
CA ARG A 131 -21.02 -2.71 8.94
C ARG A 131 -20.80 -2.23 10.36
N SER A 132 -20.37 -3.14 11.24
CA SER A 132 -19.88 -2.72 12.55
C SER A 132 -18.50 -2.08 12.43
N THR A 133 -18.22 -1.06 13.26
CA THR A 133 -16.93 -0.38 13.33
C THR A 133 -15.77 -1.35 13.55
N ALA A 134 -15.95 -2.34 14.43
CA ALA A 134 -14.94 -3.36 14.72
C ALA A 134 -14.63 -4.23 13.48
N TRP A 135 -15.66 -4.60 12.72
CA TRP A 135 -15.49 -5.35 11.48
C TRP A 135 -14.74 -4.49 10.44
N PHE A 136 -15.18 -3.24 10.25
CA PHE A 136 -14.58 -2.32 9.30
C PHE A 136 -13.09 -2.07 9.59
N ILE A 137 -12.73 -1.74 10.84
CA ILE A 137 -11.34 -1.50 11.24
C ILE A 137 -10.48 -2.73 10.97
N ARG A 138 -10.99 -3.93 11.29
CA ARG A 138 -10.26 -5.19 11.06
C ARG A 138 -10.07 -5.46 9.56
N SER A 139 -11.12 -5.35 8.76
CA SER A 139 -11.08 -5.59 7.32
C SER A 139 -10.21 -4.56 6.60
N PHE A 140 -10.31 -3.27 6.97
CA PHE A 140 -9.47 -2.22 6.43
C PHE A 140 -7.99 -2.44 6.77
N LYS A 141 -7.70 -2.82 8.02
CA LYS A 141 -6.33 -3.13 8.44
C LYS A 141 -5.79 -4.38 7.71
N GLN A 142 -6.62 -5.39 7.53
CA GLN A 142 -6.25 -6.58 6.77
C GLN A 142 -5.98 -6.24 5.30
N TYR A 143 -6.74 -5.30 4.74
CA TYR A 143 -6.61 -4.89 3.35
C TYR A 143 -5.42 -3.96 3.10
N THR A 144 -5.22 -2.94 3.96
CA THR A 144 -4.23 -1.86 3.76
C THR A 144 -2.95 -2.03 4.58
N GLY A 145 -2.93 -2.93 5.57
CA GLY A 145 -1.86 -3.06 6.55
C GLY A 145 -1.97 -2.11 7.75
N MET A 146 -2.85 -1.10 7.71
CA MET A 146 -3.00 -0.09 8.76
C MET A 146 -4.47 0.18 9.10
N THR A 147 -4.74 0.69 10.31
CA THR A 147 -6.10 1.07 10.66
C THR A 147 -6.58 2.27 9.84
N PRO A 148 -7.92 2.48 9.68
CA PRO A 148 -8.45 3.63 8.96
C PRO A 148 -7.89 4.98 9.44
N MET A 149 -7.79 5.16 10.76
CA MET A 149 -7.24 6.39 11.34
C MET A 149 -5.75 6.56 11.03
N GLN A 150 -4.96 5.47 11.09
CA GLN A 150 -3.54 5.52 10.68
C GLN A 150 -3.40 5.88 9.21
N TYR A 151 -4.28 5.36 8.36
CA TYR A 151 -4.31 5.70 6.94
C TYR A 151 -4.61 7.18 6.70
N ILE A 152 -5.66 7.73 7.33
CA ILE A 152 -6.02 9.15 7.22
C ILE A 152 -4.86 10.04 7.69
N ILE A 153 -4.25 9.70 8.83
CA ILE A 153 -3.06 10.42 9.33
C ILE A 153 -1.94 10.40 8.31
N SER A 154 -1.64 9.25 7.71
CA SER A 154 -0.55 9.13 6.72
C SER A 154 -0.82 10.00 5.48
N VAL A 155 -2.07 10.05 5.00
CA VAL A 155 -2.48 10.91 3.88
C VAL A 155 -2.33 12.39 4.25
N ARG A 156 -2.76 12.80 5.45
CA ARG A 156 -2.60 14.17 5.96
C ARG A 156 -1.13 14.59 6.02
N ILE A 157 -0.27 13.73 6.57
CA ILE A 157 1.17 14.01 6.69
C ILE A 157 1.83 14.10 5.31
N ALA A 158 1.51 13.20 4.38
CA ALA A 158 2.05 13.26 3.02
C ALA A 158 1.65 14.57 2.29
N ASN A 159 0.40 15.02 2.45
CA ASN A 159 -0.04 16.31 1.92
C ASN A 159 0.64 17.49 2.62
N ALA A 160 0.81 17.41 3.96
CA ALA A 160 1.56 18.43 4.70
C ALA A 160 3.01 18.55 4.23
N GLN A 161 3.70 17.45 3.98
CA GLN A 161 5.08 17.46 3.44
C GLN A 161 5.15 18.21 2.10
N ARG A 162 4.16 17.96 1.22
CA ARG A 162 4.08 18.65 -0.07
C ARG A 162 3.86 20.16 0.08
N LEU A 163 2.92 20.55 0.97
CA LEU A 163 2.62 21.96 1.23
C LEU A 163 3.76 22.70 1.94
N LEU A 164 4.51 22.02 2.82
CA LEU A 164 5.69 22.57 3.46
C LEU A 164 6.82 22.89 2.46
N GLY A 165 6.85 22.23 1.32
CA GLY A 165 7.79 22.50 0.22
C GLY A 165 7.46 23.76 -0.59
N THR A 166 6.29 24.37 -0.40
CA THR A 166 5.93 25.64 -1.02
C THR A 166 6.10 26.79 -0.02
N PRO A 167 6.62 27.95 -0.43
CA PRO A 167 6.81 29.10 0.48
C PRO A 167 5.50 29.79 0.87
N ASP A 168 4.39 29.47 0.21
CA ASP A 168 3.12 30.21 0.28
C ASP A 168 2.38 30.02 1.60
N TYR A 169 2.67 28.96 2.36
CA TYR A 169 1.94 28.62 3.59
C TYR A 169 2.87 28.54 4.79
N ASN A 170 2.48 29.13 5.92
CA ASN A 170 3.16 28.87 7.18
C ASN A 170 2.73 27.54 7.80
N VAL A 171 3.40 27.07 8.87
CA VAL A 171 3.13 25.77 9.50
C VAL A 171 1.72 25.68 10.07
N THR A 172 1.15 26.78 10.57
CA THR A 172 -0.20 26.85 11.12
C THR A 172 -1.24 26.69 9.99
N GLU A 173 -1.03 27.38 8.89
CA GLU A 173 -1.90 27.25 7.70
C GLU A 173 -1.83 25.83 7.11
N VAL A 174 -0.64 25.24 7.01
CA VAL A 174 -0.51 23.85 6.57
C VAL A 174 -1.29 22.91 7.49
N ALA A 175 -1.19 23.09 8.82
CA ALA A 175 -1.96 22.29 9.77
C ALA A 175 -3.48 22.38 9.48
N SER A 176 -4.00 23.58 9.32
CA SER A 176 -5.42 23.81 9.01
C SER A 176 -5.82 23.19 7.67
N ILE A 177 -5.04 23.40 6.61
CA ILE A 177 -5.32 22.86 5.25
C ILE A 177 -5.41 21.32 5.27
N VAL A 178 -4.57 20.66 6.07
CA VAL A 178 -4.58 19.19 6.14
C VAL A 178 -5.53 18.64 7.22
N GLY A 179 -6.39 19.50 7.82
CA GLY A 179 -7.46 19.09 8.70
C GLY A 179 -7.08 18.96 10.18
N TYR A 180 -6.16 19.82 10.67
CA TYR A 180 -5.85 19.93 12.10
C TYR A 180 -6.13 21.34 12.60
N ASP A 181 -7.10 21.50 13.51
CA ASP A 181 -7.41 22.77 14.15
C ASP A 181 -6.33 23.22 15.15
N ASN A 182 -5.59 22.27 15.72
CA ASN A 182 -4.54 22.53 16.67
C ASN A 182 -3.14 22.34 16.04
N PRO A 183 -2.41 23.44 15.73
CA PRO A 183 -1.09 23.36 15.12
C PRO A 183 -0.01 22.70 16.00
N LEU A 184 -0.15 22.76 17.34
CA LEU A 184 0.78 22.10 18.26
C LEU A 184 0.60 20.59 18.23
N TYR A 185 -0.66 20.12 18.18
CA TYR A 185 -0.97 18.70 18.00
C TYR A 185 -0.44 18.20 16.65
N PHE A 186 -0.72 18.94 15.58
CA PHE A 186 -0.19 18.64 14.26
C PHE A 186 1.34 18.52 14.29
N SER A 187 2.05 19.49 14.88
CA SER A 187 3.52 19.48 14.90
C SER A 187 4.10 18.27 15.64
N ARG A 188 3.46 17.86 16.75
CA ARG A 188 3.85 16.64 17.48
C ARG A 188 3.61 15.38 16.65
N LEU A 189 2.45 15.30 16.00
CA LEU A 189 2.08 14.17 15.16
C LEU A 189 2.98 14.07 13.93
N PHE A 190 3.26 15.20 13.25
CA PHE A 190 4.17 15.26 12.13
C PHE A 190 5.58 14.78 12.53
N LYS A 191 6.12 15.27 13.66
CA LYS A 191 7.41 14.80 14.17
C LYS A 191 7.40 13.32 14.49
N LYS A 192 6.32 12.80 15.08
CA LYS A 192 6.17 11.36 15.35
C LYS A 192 6.22 10.54 14.06
N GLN A 193 5.67 11.04 12.97
CA GLN A 193 5.56 10.33 11.68
C GLN A 193 6.80 10.47 10.80
N THR A 194 7.50 11.60 10.87
CA THR A 194 8.62 11.92 9.96
C THR A 194 9.99 11.97 10.64
N GLY A 195 10.00 11.89 11.98
CA GLY A 195 11.22 12.00 12.78
C GLY A 195 11.65 13.44 13.13
N ILE A 196 11.21 14.44 12.36
CA ILE A 196 11.59 15.86 12.53
C ILE A 196 10.35 16.77 12.56
N SER A 197 10.49 17.96 13.15
CA SER A 197 9.38 18.91 13.19
C SER A 197 9.05 19.50 11.81
N PRO A 198 7.82 20.02 11.58
CA PRO A 198 7.46 20.67 10.32
C PRO A 198 8.40 21.82 9.94
N THR A 199 8.86 22.59 10.93
CA THR A 199 9.79 23.70 10.73
C THR A 199 11.18 23.22 10.32
N GLU A 200 11.68 22.15 10.95
CA GLU A 200 12.95 21.51 10.57
C GLU A 200 12.83 20.84 9.19
N TYR A 201 11.71 20.19 8.91
CA TYR A 201 11.44 19.58 7.61
C TYR A 201 11.55 20.62 6.49
N ARG A 202 10.90 21.79 6.65
CA ARG A 202 10.95 22.90 5.69
C ARG A 202 12.38 23.45 5.48
N LYS A 203 13.19 23.52 6.52
CA LYS A 203 14.58 24.01 6.42
C LYS A 203 15.51 23.06 5.66
N ASN A 204 15.12 21.78 5.58
CA ASN A 204 15.91 20.72 4.95
C ASN A 204 15.50 20.46 3.48
N LEU A 205 14.52 21.21 2.97
CA LEU A 205 14.09 21.19 1.57
C LEU A 205 14.90 22.18 0.74
#